data_342c45560554fdf9dc489295c663f113
#
_entry.id   342c45560554fdf9dc489295c663f113
#
_cell.length_a   1.000
_cell.length_b   1.000
_cell.length_c   1.000
_cell.angle_alpha   90.00
_cell.angle_beta   90.00
_cell.angle_gamma   90.00
#
_symmetry.space_group_name_H-M   'P 1'
#
loop_
_entity.id
_entity.type
_entity.pdbx_description
1 polymer ?
#
loop_
_entity_poly.entity_id
_entity_poly.type
_entity_poly.pdbx_seq_one_letter_code
_entity_poly.pdbx_strand_id
1 'polypeptide(L)'
;MRGDKSSSPSVRPPPGEELNEGEVTEPRASASLILLRDSPKGPEVLLVQRNPEQKFMGGAWVFPGGATHADDADERTTALRELEEEAGIALTAGSELVRYSRWITPAEVSRRFDTHFFVAQAPDGAQVRVDGAECVGARWIRPQEALEAGARDELLLVFPTITHLEQLAEHACVAAVLDTARARKVQPVQPRVLVEGGVAQVLLPGESGYDA
;
A
#
# COMPACT_ATOMS: atom_id res chain seq x y z
N MET A 1 4.21 8.94 -48.59
CA MET A 1 4.53 9.44 -47.25
C MET A 1 3.36 9.12 -46.35
N ARG A 2 3.44 8.06 -45.58
CA ARG A 2 2.43 7.71 -44.57
C ARG A 2 3.06 8.00 -43.22
N GLY A 3 2.49 8.97 -42.51
CA GLY A 3 2.92 9.36 -41.19
C GLY A 3 2.66 8.25 -40.16
N ASP A 4 3.71 7.83 -39.56
CA ASP A 4 3.75 6.94 -38.40
C ASP A 4 3.12 7.67 -37.20
N LYS A 5 1.96 7.22 -36.76
CA LYS A 5 1.35 7.64 -35.51
C LYS A 5 1.94 6.75 -34.42
N SER A 6 3.06 7.18 -33.85
CA SER A 6 3.54 6.69 -32.58
C SER A 6 2.44 6.90 -31.54
N SER A 7 1.70 5.86 -31.23
CA SER A 7 0.78 5.82 -30.10
C SER A 7 1.63 5.64 -28.82
N SER A 8 1.84 6.74 -28.11
CA SER A 8 2.33 6.69 -26.73
C SER A 8 1.37 5.84 -25.91
N PRO A 9 1.86 4.95 -25.03
CA PRO A 9 0.98 4.19 -24.15
C PRO A 9 0.21 5.18 -23.27
N SER A 10 -1.10 5.15 -23.36
CA SER A 10 -1.97 5.88 -22.44
C SER A 10 -1.82 5.21 -21.07
N VAL A 11 -1.04 5.81 -20.18
CA VAL A 11 -1.01 5.42 -18.78
C VAL A 11 -2.38 5.75 -18.21
N ARG A 12 -3.24 4.73 -18.07
CA ARG A 12 -4.46 4.88 -17.29
C ARG A 12 -4.04 5.12 -15.84
N PRO A 13 -4.60 6.13 -15.16
CA PRO A 13 -4.43 6.24 -13.71
C PRO A 13 -4.88 4.92 -13.07
N PRO A 14 -4.20 4.44 -12.01
CA PRO A 14 -4.61 3.23 -11.33
C PRO A 14 -6.07 3.35 -10.87
N PRO A 15 -6.84 2.24 -10.89
CA PRO A 15 -8.26 2.26 -10.53
C PRO A 15 -8.45 2.79 -9.11
N GLY A 16 -9.25 3.84 -8.97
CA GLY A 16 -9.57 4.50 -7.71
C GLY A 16 -8.91 5.85 -7.46
N GLU A 17 -8.06 6.33 -8.37
CA GLU A 17 -7.51 7.69 -8.32
C GLU A 17 -8.31 8.64 -9.25
N GLU A 18 -9.60 8.84 -8.94
CA GLU A 18 -10.37 9.91 -9.56
C GLU A 18 -9.85 11.25 -9.07
N LEU A 19 -9.48 12.12 -10.01
CA LEU A 19 -9.03 13.46 -9.68
C LEU A 19 -10.20 14.29 -9.14
N ASN A 20 -9.88 15.17 -8.20
CA ASN A 20 -10.82 16.07 -7.59
C ASN A 20 -11.15 17.23 -8.56
N GLU A 21 -12.42 17.39 -8.89
CA GLU A 21 -12.91 18.50 -9.72
C GLU A 21 -13.48 19.65 -8.86
N GLY A 22 -13.45 19.53 -7.52
CA GLY A 22 -14.07 20.46 -6.59
C GLY A 22 -13.16 20.84 -5.41
N GLU A 23 -13.76 21.00 -4.24
CA GLU A 23 -13.02 21.28 -3.02
C GLU A 23 -12.20 20.08 -2.55
N VAL A 24 -11.02 20.35 -1.99
CA VAL A 24 -10.15 19.33 -1.42
C VAL A 24 -10.86 18.69 -0.23
N THR A 25 -11.05 17.36 -0.29
CA THR A 25 -11.67 16.62 0.80
C THR A 25 -10.69 16.36 1.95
N GLU A 26 -11.19 16.33 3.19
CA GLU A 26 -10.38 15.91 4.34
C GLU A 26 -10.01 14.43 4.26
N PRO A 27 -8.74 14.07 4.51
CA PRO A 27 -8.33 12.68 4.52
C PRO A 27 -8.97 11.91 5.68
N ARG A 28 -9.52 10.73 5.39
CA ARG A 28 -10.03 9.83 6.43
C ARG A 28 -8.89 9.08 7.09
N ALA A 29 -8.89 8.99 8.42
CA ALA A 29 -7.94 8.17 9.15
C ALA A 29 -8.03 6.71 8.70
N SER A 30 -6.87 6.08 8.52
CA SER A 30 -6.76 4.67 8.12
C SER A 30 -5.45 4.07 8.62
N ALA A 31 -5.39 2.74 8.64
CA ALA A 31 -4.18 2.04 8.99
C ALA A 31 -4.02 0.78 8.14
N SER A 32 -2.76 0.38 7.95
CA SER A 32 -2.41 -0.81 7.17
C SER A 32 -1.26 -1.55 7.84
N LEU A 33 -1.24 -2.87 7.73
CA LEU A 33 -0.23 -3.73 8.33
C LEU A 33 0.60 -4.44 7.27
N ILE A 34 1.88 -4.14 7.24
CA ILE A 34 2.91 -4.86 6.49
C ILE A 34 3.32 -6.07 7.33
N LEU A 35 2.65 -7.19 7.10
CA LEU A 35 2.94 -8.44 7.82
C LEU A 35 4.05 -9.20 7.10
N LEU A 36 5.10 -9.57 7.84
CA LEU A 36 6.32 -10.14 7.30
C LEU A 36 6.59 -11.52 7.91
N ARG A 37 7.18 -12.41 7.12
CA ARG A 37 7.76 -13.66 7.60
C ARG A 37 9.11 -13.93 6.94
N ASP A 38 10.00 -14.65 7.60
CA ASP A 38 11.24 -15.07 6.98
C ASP A 38 11.02 -16.30 6.10
N SER A 39 11.75 -16.34 4.98
CA SER A 39 11.84 -17.51 4.11
C SER A 39 13.31 -17.80 3.79
N PRO A 40 13.64 -19.00 3.26
CA PRO A 40 15.02 -19.32 2.87
C PRO A 40 15.64 -18.37 1.83
N LYS A 41 14.81 -17.58 1.16
CA LYS A 41 15.24 -16.64 0.11
C LYS A 41 15.14 -15.17 0.54
N GLY A 42 14.90 -14.88 1.83
CA GLY A 42 14.69 -13.55 2.37
C GLY A 42 13.27 -13.32 2.88
N PRO A 43 12.94 -12.09 3.31
CA PRO A 43 11.63 -11.81 3.86
C PRO A 43 10.54 -11.89 2.80
N GLU A 44 9.40 -12.45 3.18
CA GLU A 44 8.16 -12.40 2.42
C GLU A 44 7.17 -11.48 3.12
N VAL A 45 6.35 -10.80 2.33
CA VAL A 45 5.27 -9.92 2.78
C VAL A 45 3.92 -10.50 2.38
N LEU A 46 2.93 -10.33 3.25
CA LEU A 46 1.55 -10.65 2.92
C LEU A 46 0.93 -9.52 2.10
N LEU A 47 0.46 -9.85 0.90
CA LEU A 47 -0.43 -9.01 0.11
C LEU A 47 -1.80 -9.68 0.00
N VAL A 48 -2.85 -8.87 0.04
CA VAL A 48 -4.24 -9.28 -0.23
C VAL A 48 -4.73 -8.64 -1.52
N GLN A 49 -5.58 -9.34 -2.26
CA GLN A 49 -6.17 -8.84 -3.49
C GLN A 49 -7.56 -8.31 -3.20
N ARG A 50 -7.78 -7.01 -3.40
CA ARG A 50 -9.09 -6.40 -3.28
C ARG A 50 -10.04 -6.97 -4.32
N ASN A 51 -11.30 -7.15 -3.94
CA ASN A 51 -12.33 -7.64 -4.85
C ASN A 51 -12.40 -6.71 -6.09
N PRO A 52 -12.25 -7.27 -7.31
CA PRO A 52 -12.31 -6.48 -8.55
C PRO A 52 -13.60 -5.69 -8.76
N GLU A 53 -14.70 -6.10 -8.10
CA GLU A 53 -15.99 -5.40 -8.17
C GLU A 53 -16.03 -4.14 -7.29
N GLN A 54 -15.04 -3.92 -6.45
CA GLN A 54 -14.97 -2.72 -5.63
C GLN A 54 -14.67 -1.47 -6.49
N LYS A 55 -15.39 -0.37 -6.18
CA LYS A 55 -15.21 0.91 -6.89
C LYS A 55 -13.85 1.55 -6.67
N PHE A 56 -13.22 1.29 -5.51
CA PHE A 56 -11.95 1.87 -5.14
C PHE A 56 -10.85 0.80 -5.14
N MET A 57 -9.87 0.96 -6.00
CA MET A 57 -8.72 0.06 -6.16
C MET A 57 -9.12 -1.42 -6.36
N GLY A 58 -10.23 -1.69 -7.06
CA GLY A 58 -10.67 -3.06 -7.34
C GLY A 58 -9.60 -3.85 -8.11
N GLY A 59 -9.31 -5.07 -7.63
CA GLY A 59 -8.29 -5.95 -8.19
C GLY A 59 -6.86 -5.63 -7.76
N ALA A 60 -6.61 -4.50 -7.06
CA ALA A 60 -5.28 -4.15 -6.60
C ALA A 60 -4.79 -5.10 -5.49
N TRP A 61 -3.49 -5.37 -5.49
CA TRP A 61 -2.78 -6.06 -4.44
C TRP A 61 -2.19 -5.05 -3.47
N VAL A 62 -2.61 -5.15 -2.22
CA VAL A 62 -2.30 -4.18 -1.15
C VAL A 62 -1.89 -4.91 0.13
N PHE A 63 -1.34 -4.20 1.09
CA PHE A 63 -1.22 -4.71 2.45
C PHE A 63 -2.61 -4.69 3.11
N PRO A 64 -2.95 -5.63 4.00
CA PRO A 64 -4.18 -5.57 4.79
C PRO A 64 -4.34 -4.21 5.46
N GLY A 65 -5.53 -3.61 5.32
CA GLY A 65 -5.77 -2.28 5.89
C GLY A 65 -7.01 -1.59 5.38
N GLY A 66 -7.51 -0.66 6.20
CA GLY A 66 -8.72 0.09 5.90
C GLY A 66 -8.91 1.33 6.77
N ALA A 67 -10.12 1.87 6.72
CA ALA A 67 -10.48 3.08 7.45
C ALA A 67 -10.62 2.81 8.95
N THR A 68 -10.20 3.77 9.77
CA THR A 68 -10.44 3.73 11.22
C THR A 68 -11.93 3.85 11.50
N HIS A 69 -12.44 2.96 12.32
CA HIS A 69 -13.81 2.97 12.83
C HIS A 69 -13.90 3.75 14.15
N ALA A 70 -15.10 4.19 14.52
CA ALA A 70 -15.29 4.93 15.76
C ALA A 70 -14.96 4.11 17.02
N ASP A 71 -15.05 2.78 16.93
CA ASP A 71 -14.76 1.84 18.01
C ASP A 71 -13.27 1.44 18.07
N ASP A 72 -12.46 1.82 17.07
CA ASP A 72 -11.03 1.60 17.10
C ASP A 72 -10.37 2.59 18.07
N ALA A 73 -9.63 2.10 19.06
CA ALA A 73 -8.98 2.94 20.06
C ALA A 73 -7.87 3.82 19.46
N ASP A 74 -7.20 3.31 18.44
CA ASP A 74 -6.11 3.97 17.72
C ASP A 74 -5.86 3.30 16.35
N GLU A 75 -4.91 3.81 15.58
CA GLU A 75 -4.55 3.28 14.26
C GLU A 75 -3.93 1.86 14.35
N ARG A 76 -3.36 1.48 15.50
CA ARG A 76 -2.84 0.12 15.73
C ARG A 76 -4.00 -0.87 15.82
N THR A 77 -5.06 -0.49 16.54
CA THR A 77 -6.28 -1.28 16.65
C THR A 77 -6.93 -1.47 15.29
N THR A 78 -7.02 -0.40 14.48
CA THR A 78 -7.47 -0.47 13.08
C THR A 78 -6.64 -1.49 12.29
N ALA A 79 -5.31 -1.39 12.31
CA ALA A 79 -4.43 -2.27 11.54
C ALA A 79 -4.56 -3.75 11.95
N LEU A 80 -4.78 -4.03 13.23
CA LEU A 80 -5.00 -5.39 13.75
C LEU A 80 -6.35 -5.94 13.33
N ARG A 81 -7.41 -5.15 13.44
CA ARG A 81 -8.77 -5.53 13.04
C ARG A 81 -8.81 -5.86 11.54
N GLU A 82 -8.25 -4.98 10.70
CA GLU A 82 -8.22 -5.16 9.25
C GLU A 82 -7.41 -6.42 8.84
N LEU A 83 -6.30 -6.72 9.51
CA LEU A 83 -5.55 -7.95 9.28
C LEU A 83 -6.42 -9.19 9.58
N GLU A 84 -7.17 -9.17 10.67
CA GLU A 84 -8.05 -10.28 11.05
C GLU A 84 -9.23 -10.40 10.08
N GLU A 85 -9.87 -9.30 9.71
CA GLU A 85 -11.01 -9.27 8.80
C GLU A 85 -10.62 -9.68 7.37
N GLU A 86 -9.55 -9.10 6.80
CA GLU A 86 -9.16 -9.32 5.39
C GLU A 86 -8.31 -10.58 5.16
N ALA A 87 -7.54 -11.03 6.16
CA ALA A 87 -6.60 -12.14 6.02
C ALA A 87 -6.80 -13.29 7.02
N GLY A 88 -7.71 -13.15 8.00
CA GLY A 88 -7.99 -14.17 9.01
C GLY A 88 -6.82 -14.43 9.98
N ILE A 89 -5.90 -13.49 10.10
CA ILE A 89 -4.73 -13.59 10.98
C ILE A 89 -4.91 -12.64 12.18
N ALA A 90 -5.06 -13.22 13.37
CA ALA A 90 -5.05 -12.46 14.61
C ALA A 90 -3.63 -12.40 15.19
N LEU A 91 -3.16 -11.20 15.47
CA LEU A 91 -1.94 -11.00 16.26
C LEU A 91 -2.28 -10.93 17.74
N THR A 92 -1.42 -11.50 18.58
CA THR A 92 -1.60 -11.46 20.03
C THR A 92 -1.30 -10.06 20.59
N ALA A 93 -1.81 -9.77 21.79
CA ALA A 93 -1.54 -8.49 22.47
C ALA A 93 -0.03 -8.23 22.74
N GLY A 94 0.79 -9.30 22.72
CA GLY A 94 2.24 -9.20 22.86
C GLY A 94 3.00 -9.02 21.53
N SER A 95 2.32 -9.09 20.41
CA SER A 95 2.94 -8.88 19.11
C SER A 95 3.39 -7.43 18.94
N GLU A 96 4.65 -7.26 18.54
CA GLU A 96 5.20 -5.94 18.29
C GLU A 96 4.71 -5.39 16.95
N LEU A 97 4.04 -4.24 16.97
CA LEU A 97 3.75 -3.44 15.80
C LEU A 97 4.64 -2.20 15.83
N VAL A 98 5.51 -2.07 14.83
CA VAL A 98 6.40 -0.91 14.72
C VAL A 98 5.85 0.04 13.66
N ARG A 99 5.75 1.35 13.98
CA ARG A 99 5.37 2.35 12.98
C ARG A 99 6.43 2.39 11.87
N TYR A 100 5.98 2.28 10.62
CA TYR A 100 6.88 2.21 9.46
C TYR A 100 6.84 3.49 8.62
N SER A 101 5.64 3.96 8.28
CA SER A 101 5.44 5.18 7.49
C SER A 101 4.05 5.76 7.73
N ARG A 102 3.82 6.99 7.23
CA ARG A 102 2.51 7.63 7.18
C ARG A 102 2.34 8.32 5.84
N TRP A 103 1.27 7.98 5.14
CA TRP A 103 0.98 8.49 3.81
C TRP A 103 -0.37 9.19 3.77
N ILE A 104 -0.37 10.41 3.24
CA ILE A 104 -1.59 11.18 3.03
C ILE A 104 -1.87 11.21 1.53
N THR A 105 -3.06 10.75 1.12
CA THR A 105 -3.45 10.79 -0.30
C THR A 105 -3.34 12.22 -0.84
N PRO A 106 -2.83 12.42 -2.07
CA PRO A 106 -2.73 13.74 -2.70
C PRO A 106 -4.02 14.57 -2.62
N ALA A 107 -3.87 15.89 -2.53
CA ALA A 107 -5.02 16.80 -2.50
C ALA A 107 -5.84 16.76 -3.79
N GLU A 108 -5.19 16.39 -4.88
CA GLU A 108 -5.78 16.29 -6.22
C GLU A 108 -6.70 15.07 -6.39
N VAL A 109 -6.70 14.12 -5.43
CA VAL A 109 -7.53 12.90 -5.48
C VAL A 109 -8.82 13.09 -4.68
N SER A 110 -9.95 12.63 -5.23
CA SER A 110 -11.28 12.85 -4.62
C SER A 110 -11.49 12.06 -3.33
N ARG A 111 -10.99 10.83 -3.26
CA ARG A 111 -11.08 9.97 -2.06
C ARG A 111 -9.74 9.92 -1.36
N ARG A 112 -9.66 10.56 -0.20
CA ARG A 112 -8.40 10.73 0.52
C ARG A 112 -8.37 9.95 1.83
N PHE A 113 -7.17 9.43 2.13
CA PHE A 113 -6.85 8.74 3.38
C PHE A 113 -5.56 9.31 3.98
N ASP A 114 -5.49 9.30 5.30
CA ASP A 114 -4.29 9.51 6.09
C ASP A 114 -3.94 8.15 6.71
N THR A 115 -3.04 7.42 6.05
CA THR A 115 -2.78 6.01 6.34
C THR A 115 -1.51 5.85 7.15
N HIS A 116 -1.64 5.26 8.34
CA HIS A 116 -0.54 4.81 9.16
C HIS A 116 -0.16 3.37 8.80
N PHE A 117 1.08 3.16 8.35
CA PHE A 117 1.61 1.84 8.06
C PHE A 117 2.43 1.33 9.24
N PHE A 118 2.15 0.10 9.64
CA PHE A 118 2.90 -0.63 10.65
C PHE A 118 3.58 -1.84 10.02
N VAL A 119 4.69 -2.28 10.60
CA VAL A 119 5.30 -3.57 10.28
C VAL A 119 5.21 -4.48 11.50
N ALA A 120 4.99 -5.77 11.26
CA ALA A 120 5.02 -6.81 12.28
C ALA A 120 5.52 -8.13 11.69
N GLN A 121 6.05 -8.98 12.54
CA GLN A 121 6.35 -10.36 12.18
C GLN A 121 5.10 -11.22 12.32
N ALA A 122 4.85 -12.05 11.32
CA ALA A 122 3.77 -13.02 11.35
C ALA A 122 4.02 -14.09 12.43
N PRO A 123 2.97 -14.60 13.08
CA PRO A 123 3.08 -15.78 13.93
C PRO A 123 3.56 -16.99 13.12
N ASP A 124 4.31 -17.88 13.79
CA ASP A 124 4.73 -19.12 13.16
C ASP A 124 3.53 -19.93 12.69
N GLY A 125 3.61 -20.40 11.43
CA GLY A 125 2.55 -21.20 10.83
C GLY A 125 1.26 -20.42 10.51
N ALA A 126 1.28 -19.08 10.49
CA ALA A 126 0.15 -18.26 10.14
C ALA A 126 -0.47 -18.69 8.80
N GLN A 127 -1.75 -19.04 8.84
CA GLN A 127 -2.53 -19.42 7.66
C GLN A 127 -3.47 -18.29 7.27
N VAL A 128 -3.39 -17.89 6.02
CA VAL A 128 -4.23 -16.83 5.48
C VAL A 128 -5.58 -17.37 5.08
N ARG A 129 -6.64 -16.64 5.46
CA ARG A 129 -8.02 -16.86 5.01
C ARG A 129 -8.60 -15.51 4.64
N VAL A 130 -8.77 -15.28 3.34
CA VAL A 130 -9.49 -14.07 2.89
C VAL A 130 -10.98 -14.20 3.19
N ASP A 131 -11.63 -13.05 3.43
CA ASP A 131 -13.06 -12.97 3.72
C ASP A 131 -13.94 -13.31 2.50
N GLY A 132 -13.39 -13.19 1.28
CA GLY A 132 -14.07 -13.47 0.01
C GLY A 132 -15.03 -12.36 -0.45
N ALA A 133 -15.23 -11.32 0.35
CA ALA A 133 -16.08 -10.18 0.05
C ALA A 133 -15.28 -8.92 -0.28
N GLU A 134 -14.45 -8.46 0.64
CA GLU A 134 -13.56 -7.33 0.42
C GLU A 134 -12.25 -7.75 -0.23
N CYS A 135 -11.69 -8.87 0.21
CA CYS A 135 -10.49 -9.48 -0.34
C CYS A 135 -10.78 -10.88 -0.89
N VAL A 136 -10.39 -11.12 -2.14
CA VAL A 136 -10.64 -12.37 -2.88
C VAL A 136 -9.42 -13.24 -3.05
N GLY A 137 -8.24 -12.75 -2.71
CA GLY A 137 -6.98 -13.47 -2.82
C GLY A 137 -5.97 -12.97 -1.80
N ALA A 138 -5.01 -13.84 -1.49
CA ALA A 138 -3.87 -13.48 -0.66
C ALA A 138 -2.62 -14.22 -1.11
N ARG A 139 -1.48 -13.60 -0.90
CA ARG A 139 -0.19 -14.16 -1.30
C ARG A 139 0.91 -13.71 -0.35
N TRP A 140 1.69 -14.69 0.12
CA TRP A 140 3.01 -14.43 0.64
C TRP A 140 3.97 -14.34 -0.53
N ILE A 141 4.70 -13.24 -0.65
CA ILE A 141 5.57 -12.98 -1.79
C ILE A 141 6.78 -12.16 -1.33
N ARG A 142 7.95 -12.44 -1.91
CA ARG A 142 9.11 -11.59 -1.68
C ARG A 142 8.90 -10.22 -2.32
N PRO A 143 9.33 -9.12 -1.66
CA PRO A 143 9.15 -7.78 -2.20
C PRO A 143 9.64 -7.62 -3.64
N GLN A 144 10.82 -8.12 -3.94
CA GLN A 144 11.38 -8.07 -5.30
C GLN A 144 10.53 -8.83 -6.32
N GLU A 145 10.01 -10.02 -5.97
CA GLU A 145 9.13 -10.81 -6.86
C GLU A 145 7.79 -10.09 -7.12
N ALA A 146 7.26 -9.40 -6.10
CA ALA A 146 6.04 -8.60 -6.25
C ALA A 146 6.25 -7.42 -7.21
N LEU A 147 7.37 -6.71 -7.09
CA LEU A 147 7.73 -5.62 -8.00
C LEU A 147 7.90 -6.11 -9.44
N GLU A 148 8.58 -7.23 -9.65
CA GLU A 148 8.76 -7.85 -10.95
C GLU A 148 7.42 -8.29 -11.57
N ALA A 149 6.52 -8.87 -10.75
CA ALA A 149 5.18 -9.25 -11.17
C ALA A 149 4.32 -8.01 -11.52
N GLY A 150 4.46 -6.92 -10.76
CA GLY A 150 3.84 -5.64 -11.08
C GLY A 150 4.33 -5.06 -12.41
N ALA A 151 5.63 -5.11 -12.67
CA ALA A 151 6.23 -4.66 -13.93
C ALA A 151 5.78 -5.48 -15.16
N ARG A 152 5.30 -6.71 -14.94
CA ARG A 152 4.73 -7.57 -15.99
C ARG A 152 3.20 -7.56 -16.05
N ASP A 153 2.55 -6.61 -15.36
CA ASP A 153 1.08 -6.50 -15.23
C ASP A 153 0.39 -7.78 -14.66
N GLU A 154 1.14 -8.64 -13.96
CA GLU A 154 0.59 -9.82 -13.28
C GLU A 154 -0.03 -9.48 -11.92
N LEU A 155 0.47 -8.42 -11.26
CA LEU A 155 -0.08 -7.84 -10.05
C LEU A 155 -0.38 -6.36 -10.29
N LEU A 156 -1.63 -5.96 -10.08
CA LEU A 156 -1.97 -4.54 -10.05
C LEU A 156 -1.50 -3.95 -8.73
N LEU A 157 -0.37 -3.27 -8.73
CA LEU A 157 0.20 -2.61 -7.56
C LEU A 157 -0.12 -1.12 -7.58
N VAL A 158 -0.39 -0.54 -6.41
CA VAL A 158 -0.61 0.89 -6.22
C VAL A 158 0.63 1.57 -5.68
N PHE A 159 0.76 2.88 -5.92
CA PHE A 159 1.98 3.64 -5.66
C PHE A 159 2.55 3.47 -4.25
N PRO A 160 1.77 3.61 -3.14
CA PRO A 160 2.32 3.37 -1.79
C PRO A 160 2.82 1.94 -1.59
N THR A 161 2.13 0.95 -2.15
CA THR A 161 2.56 -0.46 -2.06
C THR A 161 3.88 -0.67 -2.78
N ILE A 162 4.05 -0.11 -3.99
CA ILE A 162 5.31 -0.18 -4.76
C ILE A 162 6.45 0.40 -3.94
N THR A 163 6.30 1.63 -3.43
CA THR A 163 7.34 2.31 -2.65
C THR A 163 7.74 1.52 -1.40
N HIS A 164 6.77 0.92 -0.69
CA HIS A 164 7.09 0.08 0.46
C HIS A 164 7.80 -1.21 0.04
N LEU A 165 7.37 -1.87 -1.04
CA LEU A 165 8.04 -3.07 -1.55
C LEU A 165 9.49 -2.79 -1.96
N GLU A 166 9.78 -1.65 -2.60
CA GLU A 166 11.13 -1.22 -2.91
C GLU A 166 12.00 -1.11 -1.67
N GLN A 167 11.51 -0.43 -0.62
CA GLN A 167 12.21 -0.31 0.66
C GLN A 167 12.41 -1.66 1.35
N LEU A 168 11.40 -2.54 1.34
CA LEU A 168 11.48 -3.87 1.95
C LEU A 168 12.46 -4.78 1.23
N ALA A 169 12.60 -4.65 -0.09
CA ALA A 169 13.53 -5.43 -0.91
C ALA A 169 15.01 -5.22 -0.55
N GLU A 170 15.33 -4.11 0.13
CA GLU A 170 16.71 -3.81 0.58
C GLU A 170 17.14 -4.65 1.80
N HIS A 171 16.22 -5.38 2.45
CA HIS A 171 16.47 -6.11 3.69
C HIS A 171 16.62 -7.62 3.48
N ALA A 172 17.56 -8.21 4.19
CA ALA A 172 17.86 -9.63 4.10
C ALA A 172 16.93 -10.52 4.94
N CYS A 173 16.28 -9.98 6.00
CA CYS A 173 15.40 -10.70 6.91
C CYS A 173 14.44 -9.76 7.62
N VAL A 174 13.39 -10.33 8.25
CA VAL A 174 12.37 -9.58 9.00
C VAL A 174 12.98 -8.77 10.14
N ALA A 175 13.94 -9.32 10.87
CA ALA A 175 14.61 -8.60 11.98
C ALA A 175 15.24 -7.30 11.49
N ALA A 176 15.92 -7.29 10.33
CA ALA A 176 16.53 -6.09 9.76
C ALA A 176 15.48 -5.02 9.37
N VAL A 177 14.30 -5.44 8.88
CA VAL A 177 13.19 -4.51 8.62
C VAL A 177 12.71 -3.88 9.92
N LEU A 178 12.47 -4.68 10.96
CA LEU A 178 12.00 -4.20 12.26
C LEU A 178 13.00 -3.25 12.92
N ASP A 179 14.29 -3.56 12.87
CA ASP A 179 15.34 -2.69 13.41
C ASP A 179 15.39 -1.34 12.70
N THR A 180 15.31 -1.35 11.35
CA THR A 180 15.23 -0.13 10.55
C THR A 180 13.96 0.67 10.89
N ALA A 181 12.83 0.01 11.04
CA ALA A 181 11.57 0.66 11.41
C ALA A 181 11.62 1.32 12.80
N ARG A 182 12.20 0.64 13.79
CA ARG A 182 12.38 1.18 15.16
C ARG A 182 13.27 2.44 15.19
N ALA A 183 14.30 2.46 14.34
CA ALA A 183 15.22 3.60 14.24
C ALA A 183 14.63 4.78 13.46
N ARG A 184 13.57 4.56 12.69
CA ARG A 184 13.00 5.56 11.77
C ARG A 184 12.13 6.56 12.53
N LYS A 185 12.37 7.86 12.30
CA LYS A 185 11.42 8.91 12.67
C LYS A 185 10.39 9.05 11.55
N VAL A 186 9.19 8.56 11.79
CA VAL A 186 8.10 8.63 10.81
C VAL A 186 7.64 10.08 10.63
N GLN A 187 7.73 10.58 9.40
CA GLN A 187 7.15 11.84 8.96
C GLN A 187 6.03 11.54 7.96
N PRO A 188 4.95 12.33 7.93
CA PRO A 188 3.93 12.15 6.92
C PRO A 188 4.48 12.46 5.52
N VAL A 189 4.16 11.60 4.56
CA VAL A 189 4.44 11.79 3.14
C VAL A 189 3.13 12.07 2.43
N GLN A 190 3.02 13.24 1.81
CA GLN A 190 1.88 13.59 0.97
C GLN A 190 2.38 13.82 -0.44
N PRO A 191 2.22 12.89 -1.38
CA PRO A 191 2.56 13.10 -2.77
C PRO A 191 1.68 14.18 -3.40
N ARG A 192 2.11 14.72 -4.54
CA ARG A 192 1.29 15.55 -5.43
C ARG A 192 1.06 14.83 -6.75
N VAL A 193 -0.08 15.08 -7.37
CA VAL A 193 -0.35 14.61 -8.73
C VAL A 193 -0.29 15.82 -9.67
N LEU A 194 0.66 15.78 -10.59
CA LEU A 194 0.72 16.74 -11.71
C LEU A 194 0.14 16.09 -12.96
N VAL A 195 -0.72 16.82 -13.66
CA VAL A 195 -1.26 16.37 -14.95
C VAL A 195 -0.75 17.30 -16.03
N GLU A 196 0.20 16.82 -16.85
CA GLU A 196 0.73 17.53 -17.99
C GLU A 196 0.48 16.75 -19.29
N GLY A 197 -0.13 17.39 -20.28
CA GLY A 197 -0.39 16.75 -21.57
C GLY A 197 -1.26 15.49 -21.51
N GLY A 198 -2.09 15.33 -20.47
CA GLY A 198 -2.93 14.15 -20.25
C GLY A 198 -2.20 12.97 -19.57
N VAL A 199 -0.97 13.15 -19.13
CA VAL A 199 -0.21 12.17 -18.34
C VAL A 199 -0.19 12.63 -16.88
N ALA A 200 -0.64 11.76 -15.97
CA ALA A 200 -0.53 11.99 -14.54
C ALA A 200 0.84 11.51 -14.03
N GLN A 201 1.55 12.38 -13.33
CA GLN A 201 2.80 12.08 -12.66
C GLN A 201 2.64 12.29 -11.16
N VAL A 202 3.11 11.33 -10.36
CA VAL A 202 3.13 11.42 -8.89
C VAL A 202 4.50 11.95 -8.48
N LEU A 203 4.53 13.04 -7.72
CA LEU A 203 5.74 13.63 -7.15
C LEU A 203 5.78 13.44 -5.64
N LEU A 204 6.94 13.08 -5.14
CA LEU A 204 7.21 13.00 -3.70
C LEU A 204 7.80 14.32 -3.16
N PRO A 205 7.64 14.60 -1.85
CA PRO A 205 8.29 15.73 -1.20
C PRO A 205 9.80 15.73 -1.46
N GLY A 206 10.32 16.86 -1.95
CA GLY A 206 11.75 17.02 -2.27
C GLY A 206 12.12 16.69 -3.71
N GLU A 207 11.21 16.15 -4.52
CA GLU A 207 11.43 15.98 -5.96
C GLU A 207 11.26 17.31 -6.72
N SER A 208 11.95 17.43 -7.87
CA SER A 208 11.83 18.61 -8.72
C SER A 208 10.39 18.80 -9.20
N GLY A 209 9.82 20.00 -8.99
CA GLY A 209 8.43 20.31 -9.34
C GLY A 209 7.40 20.05 -8.23
N TYR A 210 7.81 19.48 -7.09
CA TYR A 210 6.87 19.24 -5.98
C TYR A 210 6.30 20.54 -5.38
N ASP A 211 7.13 21.58 -5.24
CA ASP A 211 6.76 22.89 -4.65
C ASP A 211 6.33 23.92 -5.72
N ALA A 212 6.18 23.52 -6.96
CA ALA A 212 5.86 24.40 -8.08
C ALA A 212 4.36 24.73 -8.18
#